data_9186bdcfd96d0bdf4e0ffd4b227cb6ad
#
_entry.id   9186bdcfd96d0bdf4e0ffd4b227cb6ad
#
_cell.length_a   1.000
_cell.length_b   1.000
_cell.length_c   1.000
_cell.angle_alpha   90.00
_cell.angle_beta   90.00
_cell.angle_gamma   90.00
#
_symmetry.space_group_name_H-M   'P 1'
#
loop_
_entity.id
_entity.type
_entity.pdbx_description
1 polymer ?
#
loop_
_entity_poly.entity_id
_entity_poly.type
_entity_poly.pdbx_seq_one_letter_code
_entity_poly.pdbx_strand_id
1 'polypeptide(L)'
;YTGVPDLVLAVPSRWLKAEAEQSFLKEYPIKVIPNGIDRQQFCPTESRLRETLGLSGTFVILGVANVWERRKGLSYLLWLAERLPEGYQVILIGLSKKQIRGLPGKVIGLERTSSVRELAEYYSMADVFVNATLEDNFPTTNLEALSCGTPVITFDTGGSPESLDESCGRVVPKGDSEALLQAVLLEKEEPKSRKACLRRAAQYEKYGRFQEYVKLYHELAGRGEQMSTLPK
;
A
#
# COMPACT_ATOMS: atom_id res chain seq x y z
N TYR A 1 -6.55 -5.51 28.27
CA TYR A 1 -7.51 -4.46 27.83
C TYR A 1 -8.95 -4.81 28.22
N THR A 2 -9.25 -6.05 28.64
CA THR A 2 -10.59 -6.43 29.12
C THR A 2 -10.91 -5.67 30.42
N GLY A 3 -12.12 -5.11 30.53
CA GLY A 3 -12.55 -4.36 31.71
C GLY A 3 -12.08 -2.89 31.75
N VAL A 4 -11.49 -2.36 30.67
CA VAL A 4 -11.20 -0.92 30.58
C VAL A 4 -12.50 -0.19 30.19
N PRO A 5 -13.05 0.68 31.06
CA PRO A 5 -14.26 1.44 30.73
C PRO A 5 -13.96 2.41 29.57
N ASP A 6 -14.97 2.68 28.74
CA ASP A 6 -14.95 3.67 27.66
C ASP A 6 -13.86 3.48 26.60
N LEU A 7 -13.31 2.25 26.46
CA LEU A 7 -12.36 1.93 25.41
C LEU A 7 -13.05 1.93 24.04
N VAL A 8 -12.49 2.66 23.08
CA VAL A 8 -12.86 2.62 21.66
C VAL A 8 -11.64 2.24 20.84
N LEU A 9 -11.80 1.28 19.93
CA LEU A 9 -10.74 0.84 19.03
C LEU A 9 -10.83 1.63 17.72
N ALA A 10 -9.71 2.16 17.25
CA ALA A 10 -9.57 2.70 15.90
C ALA A 10 -8.68 1.74 15.09
N VAL A 11 -9.19 1.28 13.95
CA VAL A 11 -8.50 0.32 13.07
C VAL A 11 -8.44 0.84 11.64
N PRO A 12 -7.38 0.52 10.85
CA PRO A 12 -7.18 1.13 9.54
C PRO A 12 -8.00 0.49 8.42
N SER A 13 -8.68 -0.63 8.64
CA SER A 13 -9.43 -1.35 7.61
C SER A 13 -10.68 -2.03 8.16
N ARG A 14 -11.62 -2.32 7.26
CA ARG A 14 -12.79 -3.14 7.57
C ARG A 14 -12.41 -4.58 7.86
N TRP A 15 -11.37 -5.09 7.18
CA TRP A 15 -10.82 -6.41 7.46
C TRP A 15 -10.35 -6.50 8.93
N LEU A 16 -9.54 -5.55 9.41
CA LEU A 16 -9.06 -5.60 10.80
C LEU A 16 -10.19 -5.37 11.81
N LYS A 17 -11.23 -4.59 11.43
CA LYS A 17 -12.44 -4.49 12.24
C LYS A 17 -13.11 -5.86 12.40
N ALA A 18 -13.31 -6.60 11.30
CA ALA A 18 -13.92 -7.93 11.34
C ALA A 18 -13.11 -8.93 12.19
N GLU A 19 -11.78 -8.88 12.13
CA GLU A 19 -10.89 -9.67 12.97
C GLU A 19 -11.04 -9.29 14.46
N ALA A 20 -11.08 -8.00 14.76
CA ALA A 20 -11.25 -7.51 16.14
C ALA A 20 -12.63 -7.86 16.72
N GLU A 21 -13.69 -7.85 15.91
CA GLU A 21 -15.05 -8.28 16.31
C GLU A 21 -15.15 -9.78 16.63
N GLN A 22 -14.18 -10.60 16.21
CA GLN A 22 -14.09 -12.02 16.55
C GLN A 22 -13.12 -12.29 17.70
N SER A 23 -12.45 -11.25 18.21
CA SER A 23 -11.47 -11.36 19.29
C SER A 23 -12.07 -11.09 20.67
N PHE A 24 -11.24 -11.10 21.70
CA PHE A 24 -11.60 -10.67 23.07
C PHE A 24 -11.95 -9.16 23.16
N LEU A 25 -11.70 -8.39 22.09
CA LEU A 25 -12.03 -6.97 21.99
C LEU A 25 -13.42 -6.71 21.40
N LYS A 26 -14.18 -7.74 21.05
CA LYS A 26 -15.51 -7.65 20.36
C LYS A 26 -16.55 -6.81 21.09
N GLU A 27 -16.43 -6.67 22.42
CA GLU A 27 -17.37 -5.90 23.25
C GLU A 27 -17.16 -4.38 23.16
N TYR A 28 -16.03 -3.95 22.59
CA TYR A 28 -15.72 -2.54 22.47
C TYR A 28 -16.16 -1.96 21.12
N PRO A 29 -16.61 -0.70 21.07
CA PRO A 29 -16.89 -0.04 19.82
C PRO A 29 -15.64 0.03 18.94
N ILE A 30 -15.78 -0.34 17.66
CA ILE A 30 -14.67 -0.34 16.71
C ILE A 30 -14.98 0.65 15.57
N LYS A 31 -14.14 1.67 15.41
CA LYS A 31 -14.22 2.64 14.32
C LYS A 31 -13.13 2.33 13.28
N VAL A 32 -13.51 2.36 12.01
CA VAL A 32 -12.54 2.26 10.89
C VAL A 32 -12.11 3.66 10.50
N ILE A 33 -10.82 3.94 10.66
CA ILE A 33 -10.18 5.18 10.22
C ILE A 33 -8.95 4.77 9.40
N PRO A 34 -9.05 4.76 8.06
CA PRO A 34 -7.94 4.35 7.19
C PRO A 34 -6.70 5.21 7.36
N ASN A 35 -5.53 4.62 7.08
CA ASN A 35 -4.29 5.37 7.02
C ASN A 35 -4.39 6.50 5.99
N GLY A 36 -3.77 7.63 6.30
CA GLY A 36 -3.66 8.77 5.40
C GLY A 36 -2.34 8.78 4.63
N ILE A 37 -2.35 9.45 3.48
CA ILE A 37 -1.17 9.69 2.64
C ILE A 37 -0.88 11.18 2.51
N ASP A 38 0.41 11.55 2.62
CA ASP A 38 0.88 12.90 2.33
C ASP A 38 0.99 13.10 0.82
N ARG A 39 -0.03 13.71 0.23
CA ARG A 39 -0.09 13.96 -1.20
C ARG A 39 0.79 15.12 -1.68
N GLN A 40 1.44 15.83 -0.78
CA GLN A 40 2.48 16.83 -1.13
C GLN A 40 3.84 16.15 -1.32
N GLN A 41 4.11 15.11 -0.53
CA GLN A 41 5.33 14.32 -0.64
C GLN A 41 5.21 13.24 -1.72
N PHE A 42 4.10 12.50 -1.76
CA PHE A 42 3.80 11.51 -2.77
C PHE A 42 2.84 12.11 -3.81
N CYS A 43 3.38 12.59 -4.90
CA CYS A 43 2.65 13.16 -6.03
C CYS A 43 3.36 12.79 -7.33
N PRO A 44 2.69 12.92 -8.48
CA PRO A 44 3.36 12.74 -9.77
C PRO A 44 4.61 13.61 -9.86
N THR A 45 5.76 12.97 -9.96
CA THR A 45 7.07 13.63 -9.94
C THR A 45 7.82 13.30 -11.23
N GLU A 46 8.16 14.33 -11.99
CA GLU A 46 8.99 14.18 -13.19
C GLU A 46 10.42 13.83 -12.79
N SER A 47 11.00 12.86 -13.47
CA SER A 47 12.38 12.47 -13.25
C SER A 47 13.02 11.88 -14.51
N ARG A 48 14.35 11.82 -14.53
CA ARG A 48 15.12 11.16 -15.57
C ARG A 48 15.50 9.72 -15.22
N LEU A 49 14.87 9.13 -14.21
CA LEU A 49 15.23 7.77 -13.76
C LEU A 49 15.11 6.73 -14.88
N ARG A 50 14.08 6.80 -15.72
CA ARG A 50 13.95 5.88 -16.86
C ARG A 50 15.13 5.99 -17.85
N GLU A 51 15.58 7.21 -18.15
CA GLU A 51 16.72 7.46 -19.04
C GLU A 51 18.01 6.98 -18.37
N THR A 52 18.24 7.38 -17.12
CA THR A 52 19.45 7.04 -16.35
C THR A 52 19.60 5.54 -16.15
N LEU A 53 18.51 4.81 -15.98
CA LEU A 53 18.51 3.36 -15.80
C LEU A 53 18.42 2.59 -17.14
N GLY A 54 18.36 3.28 -18.29
CA GLY A 54 18.23 2.65 -19.60
C GLY A 54 16.89 1.95 -19.85
N LEU A 55 15.82 2.42 -19.23
CA LEU A 55 14.50 1.78 -19.23
C LEU A 55 13.49 2.43 -20.20
N SER A 56 13.98 3.23 -21.17
CA SER A 56 13.12 3.81 -22.19
C SER A 56 12.44 2.72 -23.02
N GLY A 57 11.11 2.77 -23.12
CA GLY A 57 10.32 1.75 -23.83
C GLY A 57 10.11 0.43 -23.06
N THR A 58 10.64 0.31 -21.85
CA THR A 58 10.47 -0.87 -20.99
C THR A 58 9.26 -0.70 -20.06
N PHE A 59 8.47 -1.75 -19.88
CA PHE A 59 7.40 -1.77 -18.88
C PHE A 59 7.99 -2.03 -17.48
N VAL A 60 7.86 -1.06 -16.59
CA VAL A 60 8.50 -1.06 -15.28
C VAL A 60 7.52 -1.47 -14.18
N ILE A 61 7.86 -2.55 -13.49
CA ILE A 61 7.16 -3.07 -12.31
C ILE A 61 7.96 -2.65 -11.08
N LEU A 62 7.31 -1.96 -10.15
CA LEU A 62 7.92 -1.52 -8.90
C LEU A 62 7.41 -2.35 -7.72
N GLY A 63 8.31 -2.80 -6.86
CA GLY A 63 8.02 -3.34 -5.53
C GLY A 63 8.78 -2.56 -4.46
N VAL A 64 8.11 -2.18 -3.39
CA VAL A 64 8.69 -1.41 -2.28
C VAL A 64 8.33 -2.04 -0.95
N ALA A 65 9.32 -2.26 -0.10
CA ALA A 65 9.12 -2.62 1.30
C ALA A 65 10.20 -1.95 2.16
N ASN A 66 9.90 -1.66 3.41
CA ASN A 66 10.92 -1.20 4.35
C ASN A 66 11.95 -2.32 4.62
N VAL A 67 11.44 -3.55 4.81
CA VAL A 67 12.23 -4.79 4.92
C VAL A 67 11.50 -5.89 4.18
N TRP A 68 12.21 -6.60 3.31
CA TRP A 68 11.67 -7.75 2.58
C TRP A 68 11.71 -9.01 3.44
N GLU A 69 10.74 -9.12 4.35
CA GLU A 69 10.43 -10.33 5.09
C GLU A 69 9.56 -11.28 4.26
N ARG A 70 9.44 -12.56 4.71
CA ARG A 70 8.63 -13.57 4.02
C ARG A 70 7.20 -13.10 3.72
N ARG A 71 6.56 -12.41 4.69
CA ARG A 71 5.18 -11.90 4.53
C ARG A 71 5.04 -10.81 3.46
N LYS A 72 6.11 -10.09 3.11
CA LYS A 72 6.10 -9.05 2.07
C LYS A 72 6.20 -9.60 0.64
N GLY A 73 6.39 -10.92 0.50
CA GLY A 73 6.22 -11.62 -0.76
C GLY A 73 7.33 -11.41 -1.79
N LEU A 74 8.58 -11.18 -1.35
CA LEU A 74 9.73 -11.05 -2.25
C LEU A 74 9.83 -12.21 -3.26
N SER A 75 9.57 -13.44 -2.81
CA SER A 75 9.64 -14.63 -3.66
C SER A 75 8.69 -14.58 -4.86
N TYR A 76 7.51 -13.97 -4.71
CA TYR A 76 6.56 -13.80 -5.81
C TYR A 76 7.07 -12.81 -6.87
N LEU A 77 7.72 -11.72 -6.44
CA LEU A 77 8.30 -10.72 -7.35
C LEU A 77 9.52 -11.28 -8.08
N LEU A 78 10.34 -12.08 -7.42
CA LEU A 78 11.46 -12.78 -8.06
C LEU A 78 10.97 -13.84 -9.05
N TRP A 79 9.98 -14.65 -8.66
CA TRP A 79 9.34 -15.63 -9.53
C TRP A 79 8.70 -14.95 -10.76
N LEU A 80 8.03 -13.80 -10.57
CA LEU A 80 7.47 -12.97 -11.63
C LEU A 80 8.57 -12.51 -12.60
N ALA A 81 9.67 -11.95 -12.09
CA ALA A 81 10.78 -11.43 -12.90
C ALA A 81 11.39 -12.48 -13.82
N GLU A 82 11.49 -13.74 -13.37
CA GLU A 82 12.03 -14.85 -14.17
C GLU A 82 11.11 -15.23 -15.36
N ARG A 83 9.80 -14.98 -15.23
CA ARG A 83 8.77 -15.41 -16.22
C ARG A 83 8.27 -14.31 -17.14
N LEU A 84 8.56 -13.08 -16.79
CA LEU A 84 8.22 -11.94 -17.66
C LEU A 84 8.97 -12.02 -18.99
N PRO A 85 8.32 -11.71 -20.12
CA PRO A 85 8.96 -11.65 -21.43
C PRO A 85 10.00 -10.50 -21.50
N GLU A 86 10.62 -10.35 -22.66
CA GLU A 86 11.47 -9.17 -22.93
C GLU A 86 10.63 -7.88 -22.90
N GLY A 87 11.30 -6.76 -22.62
CA GLY A 87 10.63 -5.45 -22.52
C GLY A 87 9.93 -5.20 -21.18
N TYR A 88 10.18 -6.03 -20.15
CA TYR A 88 9.75 -5.82 -18.78
C TYR A 88 10.96 -5.71 -17.84
N GLN A 89 10.86 -4.86 -16.85
CA GLN A 89 11.87 -4.69 -15.79
C GLN A 89 11.22 -4.64 -14.42
N VAL A 90 11.74 -5.40 -13.48
CA VAL A 90 11.33 -5.30 -12.07
C VAL A 90 12.33 -4.46 -11.30
N ILE A 91 11.83 -3.52 -10.51
CA ILE A 91 12.63 -2.71 -9.57
C ILE A 91 12.16 -2.99 -8.17
N LEU A 92 13.08 -3.32 -7.26
CA LEU A 92 12.78 -3.63 -5.87
C LEU A 92 13.56 -2.69 -4.94
N ILE A 93 12.83 -1.98 -4.08
CA ILE A 93 13.40 -1.06 -3.08
C ILE A 93 13.20 -1.62 -1.68
N GLY A 94 14.23 -1.52 -0.83
CA GLY A 94 14.22 -2.01 0.55
C GLY A 94 14.93 -3.34 0.75
N LEU A 95 15.76 -3.74 -0.20
CA LEU A 95 16.52 -4.99 -0.16
C LEU A 95 17.79 -4.85 0.69
N SER A 96 18.15 -5.90 1.40
CA SER A 96 19.46 -6.00 2.02
C SER A 96 20.57 -6.23 0.98
N LYS A 97 21.81 -5.89 1.30
CA LYS A 97 22.98 -6.15 0.43
C LYS A 97 23.11 -7.62 0.03
N LYS A 98 22.72 -8.54 0.93
CA LYS A 98 22.73 -9.98 0.65
C LYS A 98 21.69 -10.35 -0.41
N GLN A 99 20.48 -9.79 -0.32
CA GLN A 99 19.42 -10.02 -1.30
C GLN A 99 19.80 -9.46 -2.68
N ILE A 100 20.36 -8.24 -2.74
CA ILE A 100 20.79 -7.61 -4.00
C ILE A 100 21.80 -8.47 -4.76
N ARG A 101 22.77 -9.09 -4.06
CA ARG A 101 23.77 -9.94 -4.70
C ARG A 101 23.22 -11.21 -5.37
N GLY A 102 22.04 -11.64 -4.99
CA GLY A 102 21.38 -12.84 -5.51
C GLY A 102 20.24 -12.57 -6.48
N LEU A 103 20.09 -11.33 -6.98
CA LEU A 103 18.98 -10.97 -7.87
C LEU A 103 19.16 -11.54 -9.28
N PRO A 104 18.07 -11.98 -9.93
CA PRO A 104 18.04 -12.26 -11.37
C PRO A 104 18.37 -11.01 -12.19
N GLY A 105 18.92 -11.19 -13.40
CA GLY A 105 19.32 -10.08 -14.28
C GLY A 105 18.19 -9.12 -14.69
N LYS A 106 16.93 -9.56 -14.62
CA LYS A 106 15.74 -8.71 -14.87
C LYS A 106 15.29 -7.91 -13.63
N VAL A 107 16.06 -7.90 -12.55
CA VAL A 107 15.71 -7.20 -11.31
C VAL A 107 16.77 -6.18 -10.97
N ILE A 108 16.37 -4.91 -10.89
CA ILE A 108 17.17 -3.84 -10.31
C ILE A 108 16.81 -3.73 -8.84
N GLY A 109 17.79 -3.92 -7.95
CA GLY A 109 17.61 -3.88 -6.51
C GLY A 109 18.28 -2.67 -5.87
N LEU A 110 17.54 -1.99 -4.97
CA LEU A 110 18.07 -0.91 -4.15
C LEU A 110 17.87 -1.21 -2.67
N GLU A 111 18.87 -0.83 -1.85
CA GLU A 111 18.72 -0.92 -0.39
C GLU A 111 17.69 0.08 0.13
N ARG A 112 17.75 1.30 -0.35
CA ARG A 112 16.84 2.41 -0.01
C ARG A 112 17.01 3.55 -1.01
N THR A 113 16.05 4.45 -1.04
CA THR A 113 16.19 5.76 -1.68
C THR A 113 16.86 6.76 -0.75
N SER A 114 17.46 7.80 -1.30
CA SER A 114 18.12 8.88 -0.55
C SER A 114 17.13 9.84 0.11
N SER A 115 15.92 9.89 -0.41
CA SER A 115 14.85 10.78 0.05
C SER A 115 13.46 10.25 -0.30
N VAL A 116 12.43 10.81 0.36
CA VAL A 116 11.02 10.56 0.01
C VAL A 116 10.71 11.02 -1.41
N ARG A 117 11.33 12.13 -1.86
CA ARG A 117 11.16 12.62 -3.22
C ARG A 117 11.67 11.62 -4.26
N GLU A 118 12.85 11.05 -4.06
CA GLU A 118 13.39 10.00 -4.94
C GLU A 118 12.46 8.77 -4.95
N LEU A 119 11.90 8.40 -3.81
CA LEU A 119 10.91 7.31 -3.77
C LEU A 119 9.66 7.65 -4.58
N ALA A 120 9.16 8.89 -4.51
CA ALA A 120 8.05 9.36 -5.33
C ALA A 120 8.39 9.37 -6.84
N GLU A 121 9.65 9.63 -7.20
CA GLU A 121 10.13 9.51 -8.58
C GLU A 121 10.08 8.06 -9.06
N TYR A 122 10.50 7.09 -8.24
CA TYR A 122 10.37 5.65 -8.55
C TYR A 122 8.92 5.24 -8.73
N TYR A 123 8.02 5.64 -7.83
CA TYR A 123 6.59 5.37 -8.01
C TYR A 123 6.08 6.01 -9.31
N SER A 124 6.39 7.29 -9.55
CA SER A 124 5.86 8.04 -10.72
C SER A 124 6.34 7.51 -12.06
N MET A 125 7.55 6.96 -12.12
CA MET A 125 8.12 6.39 -13.34
C MET A 125 7.66 4.96 -13.61
N ALA A 126 7.16 4.24 -12.60
CA ALA A 126 6.68 2.88 -12.76
C ALA A 126 5.37 2.83 -13.56
N ASP A 127 5.20 1.78 -14.35
CA ASP A 127 3.93 1.52 -15.05
C ASP A 127 2.93 0.84 -14.12
N VAL A 128 3.42 0.04 -13.17
CA VAL A 128 2.61 -0.62 -12.14
C VAL A 128 3.41 -0.83 -10.85
N PHE A 129 2.76 -0.66 -9.73
CA PHE A 129 3.25 -1.07 -8.42
C PHE A 129 2.66 -2.43 -8.03
N VAL A 130 3.50 -3.39 -7.67
CA VAL A 130 3.07 -4.72 -7.24
C VAL A 130 3.34 -4.89 -5.76
N ASN A 131 2.27 -5.07 -4.99
CA ASN A 131 2.31 -5.39 -3.57
C ASN A 131 1.92 -6.86 -3.36
N ALA A 132 2.89 -7.76 -3.40
CA ALA A 132 2.70 -9.19 -3.21
C ALA A 132 2.68 -9.60 -1.73
N THR A 133 2.20 -8.72 -0.84
CA THR A 133 2.14 -9.01 0.59
C THR A 133 1.18 -10.17 0.89
N LEU A 134 1.58 -11.05 1.81
CA LEU A 134 0.74 -12.15 2.29
C LEU A 134 -0.08 -11.77 3.52
N GLU A 135 0.26 -10.64 4.13
CA GLU A 135 -0.42 -10.12 5.31
C GLU A 135 -0.12 -8.62 5.47
N ASP A 136 -1.15 -7.81 5.47
CA ASP A 136 -1.06 -6.38 5.77
C ASP A 136 -2.42 -5.84 6.23
N ASN A 137 -2.43 -4.96 7.21
CA ASN A 137 -3.66 -4.38 7.73
C ASN A 137 -4.26 -3.34 6.78
N PHE A 138 -3.40 -2.45 6.26
CA PHE A 138 -3.75 -1.40 5.29
C PHE A 138 -2.45 -0.75 4.79
N PRO A 139 -1.83 -1.26 3.70
CA PRO A 139 -0.51 -0.86 3.27
C PRO A 139 -0.47 0.58 2.74
N THR A 140 0.34 1.42 3.36
CA THR A 140 0.56 2.80 2.90
C THR A 140 1.26 2.85 1.56
N THR A 141 2.08 1.84 1.21
CA THR A 141 2.75 1.73 -0.09
C THR A 141 1.77 1.69 -1.26
N ASN A 142 0.57 1.12 -1.09
CA ASN A 142 -0.48 1.19 -2.10
C ASN A 142 -0.95 2.64 -2.28
N LEU A 143 -1.13 3.38 -1.18
CA LEU A 143 -1.54 4.79 -1.23
C LEU A 143 -0.45 5.68 -1.82
N GLU A 144 0.83 5.38 -1.54
CA GLU A 144 2.00 6.07 -2.10
C GLU A 144 2.02 5.93 -3.61
N ALA A 145 1.87 4.70 -4.13
CA ALA A 145 1.79 4.42 -5.56
C ALA A 145 0.62 5.16 -6.21
N LEU A 146 -0.59 5.01 -5.68
CA LEU A 146 -1.79 5.68 -6.19
C LEU A 146 -1.64 7.20 -6.18
N SER A 147 -1.02 7.76 -5.13
CA SER A 147 -0.80 9.21 -4.99
C SER A 147 0.21 9.74 -6.01
N CYS A 148 1.15 8.91 -6.47
CA CYS A 148 2.05 9.20 -7.57
C CYS A 148 1.42 8.93 -8.96
N GLY A 149 0.17 8.46 -9.00
CA GLY A 149 -0.56 8.13 -10.22
C GLY A 149 -0.24 6.76 -10.79
N THR A 150 0.30 5.85 -10.00
CA THR A 150 0.73 4.53 -10.43
C THR A 150 -0.30 3.48 -10.02
N PRO A 151 -0.82 2.69 -10.98
CA PRO A 151 -1.74 1.59 -10.71
C PRO A 151 -1.13 0.55 -9.78
N VAL A 152 -1.99 -0.14 -9.03
CA VAL A 152 -1.56 -1.13 -8.04
C VAL A 152 -2.12 -2.50 -8.35
N ILE A 153 -1.27 -3.53 -8.31
CA ILE A 153 -1.69 -4.93 -8.27
C ILE A 153 -1.34 -5.47 -6.89
N THR A 154 -2.33 -6.06 -6.21
CA THR A 154 -2.11 -6.63 -4.88
C THR A 154 -2.81 -7.96 -4.71
N PHE A 155 -2.33 -8.77 -3.76
CA PHE A 155 -3.05 -9.97 -3.33
C PHE A 155 -4.32 -9.61 -2.54
N ASP A 156 -5.33 -10.48 -2.65
CA ASP A 156 -6.52 -10.45 -1.80
C ASP A 156 -6.16 -10.94 -0.39
N THR A 157 -5.66 -10.01 0.41
CA THR A 157 -5.22 -10.30 1.78
C THR A 157 -5.33 -9.08 2.69
N GLY A 158 -5.83 -9.31 3.90
CA GLY A 158 -5.97 -8.28 4.91
C GLY A 158 -6.79 -7.08 4.40
N GLY A 159 -6.36 -5.89 4.75
CA GLY A 159 -6.96 -4.65 4.25
C GLY A 159 -6.32 -4.12 2.95
N SER A 160 -5.41 -4.88 2.30
CA SER A 160 -4.73 -4.42 1.10
C SER A 160 -5.69 -4.09 -0.05
N PRO A 161 -6.72 -4.91 -0.37
CA PRO A 161 -7.70 -4.61 -1.40
C PRO A 161 -8.52 -3.36 -1.14
N GLU A 162 -8.73 -2.99 0.13
CA GLU A 162 -9.56 -1.84 0.48
C GLU A 162 -9.00 -0.50 0.02
N SER A 163 -7.69 -0.44 -0.25
CA SER A 163 -7.03 0.76 -0.80
C SER A 163 -7.36 1.02 -2.27
N LEU A 164 -7.86 0.02 -3.01
CA LEU A 164 -8.09 0.03 -4.45
C LEU A 164 -9.56 0.10 -4.83
N ASP A 165 -9.80 0.37 -6.10
CA ASP A 165 -11.00 0.01 -6.86
C ASP A 165 -10.60 -0.42 -8.27
N GLU A 166 -11.54 -0.94 -9.05
CA GLU A 166 -11.30 -1.49 -10.39
C GLU A 166 -10.73 -0.46 -11.38
N SER A 167 -10.89 0.83 -11.12
CA SER A 167 -10.40 1.89 -12.00
C SER A 167 -8.90 2.20 -11.82
N CYS A 168 -8.31 1.81 -10.68
CA CYS A 168 -6.95 2.18 -10.28
C CYS A 168 -6.04 1.00 -9.92
N GLY A 169 -6.56 -0.24 -9.97
CA GLY A 169 -5.74 -1.41 -9.67
C GLY A 169 -6.42 -2.74 -9.95
N ARG A 170 -5.72 -3.81 -9.61
CA ARG A 170 -6.20 -5.19 -9.73
C ARG A 170 -5.93 -5.94 -8.44
N VAL A 171 -6.88 -6.76 -8.02
CA VAL A 171 -6.74 -7.66 -6.87
C VAL A 171 -6.69 -9.09 -7.40
N VAL A 172 -5.70 -9.85 -6.97
CA VAL A 172 -5.51 -11.24 -7.39
C VAL A 172 -5.52 -12.18 -6.18
N PRO A 173 -5.85 -13.47 -6.33
CA PRO A 173 -5.89 -14.39 -5.21
C PRO A 173 -4.56 -14.43 -4.43
N LYS A 174 -4.65 -14.47 -3.10
CA LYS A 174 -3.47 -14.51 -2.22
C LYS A 174 -2.55 -15.68 -2.57
N GLY A 175 -1.30 -15.36 -2.87
CA GLY A 175 -0.26 -16.36 -3.14
C GLY A 175 -0.31 -17.00 -4.53
N ASP A 176 -1.22 -16.57 -5.40
CA ASP A 176 -1.32 -17.05 -6.76
C ASP A 176 -0.34 -16.29 -7.68
N SER A 177 0.81 -16.92 -7.95
CA SER A 177 1.84 -16.36 -8.80
C SER A 177 1.42 -16.23 -10.27
N GLU A 178 0.63 -17.19 -10.78
CA GLU A 178 0.15 -17.14 -12.16
C GLU A 178 -0.87 -16.03 -12.36
N ALA A 179 -1.82 -15.87 -11.44
CA ALA A 179 -2.76 -14.75 -11.47
C ALA A 179 -2.03 -13.39 -11.37
N LEU A 180 -0.95 -13.32 -10.58
CA LEU A 180 -0.12 -12.13 -10.49
C LEU A 180 0.57 -11.81 -11.82
N LEU A 181 1.15 -12.82 -12.50
CA LEU A 181 1.75 -12.67 -13.82
C LEU A 181 0.72 -12.19 -14.85
N GLN A 182 -0.44 -12.85 -14.92
CA GLN A 182 -1.51 -12.45 -15.84
C GLN A 182 -2.00 -11.02 -15.59
N ALA A 183 -2.14 -10.61 -14.34
CA ALA A 183 -2.52 -9.25 -13.98
C ALA A 183 -1.49 -8.20 -14.45
N VAL A 184 -0.19 -8.51 -14.35
CA VAL A 184 0.89 -7.63 -14.84
C VAL A 184 0.90 -7.55 -16.36
N LEU A 185 0.73 -8.66 -17.05
CA LEU A 185 0.64 -8.68 -18.52
C LEU A 185 -0.56 -7.89 -19.01
N LEU A 186 -1.73 -8.11 -18.40
CA LEU A 186 -2.95 -7.37 -18.69
C LEU A 186 -2.84 -5.87 -18.39
N GLU A 187 -2.06 -5.48 -17.38
CA GLU A 187 -1.87 -4.06 -17.06
C GLU A 187 -1.10 -3.31 -18.16
N LYS A 188 -0.22 -3.99 -18.89
CA LYS A 188 0.46 -3.41 -20.05
C LYS A 188 -0.46 -3.27 -21.27
N GLU A 189 -1.36 -4.22 -21.48
CA GLU A 189 -2.33 -4.22 -22.60
C GLU A 189 -3.48 -3.26 -22.35
N GLU A 190 -3.98 -3.24 -21.12
CA GLU A 190 -5.12 -2.45 -20.65
C GLU A 190 -4.74 -1.63 -19.40
N PRO A 191 -3.93 -0.58 -19.54
CA PRO A 191 -3.43 0.18 -18.41
C PRO A 191 -4.54 0.91 -17.67
N LYS A 192 -4.51 0.88 -16.35
CA LYS A 192 -5.40 1.65 -15.50
C LYS A 192 -5.08 3.14 -15.58
N SER A 193 -6.08 3.95 -15.38
CA SER A 193 -5.95 5.39 -15.51
C SER A 193 -5.15 6.02 -14.37
N ARG A 194 -4.04 6.71 -14.67
CA ARG A 194 -3.30 7.54 -13.71
C ARG A 194 -4.21 8.53 -12.98
N LYS A 195 -5.18 9.13 -13.72
CA LYS A 195 -6.15 10.07 -13.13
C LYS A 195 -7.07 9.36 -12.12
N ALA A 196 -7.44 8.11 -12.37
CA ALA A 196 -8.23 7.32 -11.43
C ALA A 196 -7.42 6.99 -10.16
N CYS A 197 -6.12 6.65 -10.30
CA CYS A 197 -5.21 6.46 -9.16
C CYS A 197 -5.17 7.70 -8.25
N LEU A 198 -4.93 8.87 -8.85
CA LEU A 198 -4.89 10.15 -8.11
C LEU A 198 -6.22 10.48 -7.42
N ARG A 199 -7.36 10.21 -8.08
CA ARG A 199 -8.69 10.38 -7.50
C ARG A 199 -8.92 9.44 -6.33
N ARG A 200 -8.47 8.19 -6.44
CA ARG A 200 -8.56 7.21 -5.35
C ARG A 200 -7.70 7.63 -4.16
N ALA A 201 -6.44 8.01 -4.38
CA ALA A 201 -5.54 8.51 -3.34
C ALA A 201 -6.09 9.75 -2.61
N ALA A 202 -6.83 10.62 -3.31
CA ALA A 202 -7.42 11.82 -2.72
C ALA A 202 -8.41 11.50 -1.58
N GLN A 203 -9.04 10.32 -1.60
CA GLN A 203 -9.94 9.86 -0.54
C GLN A 203 -9.19 9.54 0.76
N TYR A 204 -7.88 9.35 0.68
CA TYR A 204 -6.98 9.01 1.79
C TYR A 204 -6.02 10.16 2.14
N GLU A 205 -6.36 11.40 1.79
CA GLU A 205 -5.53 12.55 2.13
C GLU A 205 -5.35 12.64 3.66
N LYS A 206 -4.11 12.81 4.14
CA LYS A 206 -3.73 12.67 5.55
C LYS A 206 -4.51 13.59 6.51
N TYR A 207 -4.73 14.86 6.13
CA TYR A 207 -5.43 15.80 7.00
C TYR A 207 -6.90 15.41 7.21
N GLY A 208 -7.56 14.92 6.16
CA GLY A 208 -8.92 14.37 6.28
C GLY A 208 -8.97 13.18 7.25
N ARG A 209 -8.01 12.27 7.15
CA ARG A 209 -7.92 11.11 8.07
C ARG A 209 -7.59 11.54 9.50
N PHE A 210 -6.68 12.51 9.69
CA PHE A 210 -6.39 13.05 11.03
C PHE A 210 -7.58 13.74 11.67
N GLN A 211 -8.39 14.46 10.89
CA GLN A 211 -9.61 15.08 11.40
C GLN A 211 -10.64 14.03 11.93
N GLU A 212 -10.67 12.83 11.38
CA GLU A 212 -11.51 11.75 11.92
C GLU A 212 -11.05 11.31 13.31
N TYR A 213 -9.72 11.24 13.57
CA TYR A 213 -9.19 10.99 14.91
C TYR A 213 -9.51 12.14 15.87
N VAL A 214 -9.32 13.39 15.44
CA VAL A 214 -9.65 14.57 16.25
C VAL A 214 -11.13 14.56 16.64
N LYS A 215 -12.01 14.27 15.69
CA LYS A 215 -13.46 14.14 15.94
C LYS A 215 -13.75 13.03 16.97
N LEU A 216 -13.11 11.88 16.81
CA LEU A 216 -13.25 10.75 17.75
C LEU A 216 -12.82 11.15 19.17
N TYR A 217 -11.69 11.86 19.30
CA TYR A 217 -11.21 12.34 20.61
C TYR A 217 -12.19 13.32 21.26
N HIS A 218 -12.77 14.26 20.51
CA HIS A 218 -13.81 15.16 21.02
C HIS A 218 -15.08 14.40 21.46
N GLU A 219 -15.52 13.42 20.67
CA GLU A 219 -16.67 12.57 21.04
C GLU A 219 -16.42 11.81 22.36
N LEU A 220 -15.19 11.34 22.60
CA LEU A 220 -14.84 10.63 23.83
C LEU A 220 -14.68 11.58 25.03
N ALA A 221 -14.03 12.73 24.85
CA ALA A 221 -13.89 13.73 25.90
C ALA A 221 -15.24 14.27 26.40
N GLY A 222 -16.16 14.58 25.47
CA GLY A 222 -17.52 15.05 25.83
C GLY A 222 -18.35 14.00 26.58
N ARG A 223 -18.10 12.70 26.38
CA ARG A 223 -18.74 11.62 27.19
C ARG A 223 -18.21 11.61 28.62
N GLY A 224 -16.91 11.83 28.82
CA GLY A 224 -16.29 11.89 30.15
C GLY A 224 -16.87 13.03 31.02
N GLU A 225 -17.12 14.18 30.45
CA GLU A 225 -17.74 15.32 31.15
C GLU A 225 -19.19 15.03 31.57
N GLN A 226 -19.98 14.36 30.73
CA GLN A 226 -21.36 14.00 31.08
C GLN A 226 -21.45 12.92 32.20
N MET A 227 -20.49 12.00 32.26
CA MET A 227 -20.45 11.00 33.34
C MET A 227 -19.99 11.58 34.68
N SER A 228 -19.17 12.64 34.66
CA SER A 228 -18.70 13.32 35.92
C SER A 228 -19.78 14.17 36.59
N THR A 229 -20.86 14.46 35.91
CA THR A 229 -21.99 15.30 36.39
C THR A 229 -23.17 14.49 36.93
N LEU A 230 -23.11 13.13 36.90
CA LEU A 230 -24.12 12.30 37.56
C LEU A 230 -23.88 12.27 39.07
N PRO A 231 -24.90 12.55 39.94
CA PRO A 231 -24.75 12.49 41.37
C PRO A 231 -24.41 11.05 41.81
N LYS A 232 -23.45 10.96 42.75
CA LYS A 232 -23.02 9.69 43.40
C LYS A 232 -24.12 9.03 44.19
#